data_10733fd86479a8922efea9d1ad6d7d05
#
_entry.id   10733fd86479a8922efea9d1ad6d7d05
#
_cell.length_a   1.000
_cell.length_b   1.000
_cell.length_c   1.000
_cell.angle_alpha   90.00
_cell.angle_beta   90.00
_cell.angle_gamma   90.00
#
_symmetry.space_group_name_H-M   'P 1'
#
loop_
_entity.id
_entity.type
_entity.pdbx_description
1 polymer ?
#
loop_
_entity_poly.entity_id
_entity_poly.type
_entity_poly.pdbx_seq_one_letter_code
_entity_poly.pdbx_strand_id
1 'polypeptide(L)'
;VLGELLHSLSQPLTSLRCSLELSLELSPEEVAEQQQASVAAALQQTERVIGMIQLMREYLDAEQPGPEACSTLLAPVVRSVIEAFSSIAAVRGIRLRLVGTCLAAMPAPEARLRLALQYLIAALVEAQPAGGRVTLLLGEGPAGAVLRVEGERGFREPNVHEPSFHDMEQSATRPPTQRDPTGATSASLSTLRRVRLAIARRVLENAGASLVFGDGDVGATGFVLRIPRRVGASAG
;
A
#
# COMPACT_ATOMS: atom_id res chain seq x y z
N VAL A 1 -3.15 4.28 -12.66
CA VAL A 1 -2.53 4.57 -11.34
C VAL A 1 -2.16 6.05 -11.21
N LEU A 2 -1.32 6.62 -12.09
CA LEU A 2 -0.90 8.04 -11.98
C LEU A 2 -2.10 9.00 -12.10
N GLY A 3 -3.03 8.75 -13.03
CA GLY A 3 -4.26 9.54 -13.18
C GLY A 3 -5.16 9.47 -11.94
N GLU A 4 -5.28 8.32 -11.30
CA GLU A 4 -6.02 8.14 -10.05
C GLU A 4 -5.38 8.92 -8.88
N LEU A 5 -4.04 8.93 -8.81
CA LEU A 5 -3.31 9.73 -7.81
C LEU A 5 -3.51 11.23 -8.02
N LEU A 6 -3.43 11.70 -9.26
CA LEU A 6 -3.70 13.10 -9.59
C LEU A 6 -5.13 13.52 -9.24
N HIS A 7 -6.11 12.67 -9.55
CA HIS A 7 -7.51 12.91 -9.17
C HIS A 7 -7.70 12.93 -7.65
N SER A 8 -7.11 11.97 -6.93
CA SER A 8 -7.16 11.90 -5.47
C SER A 8 -6.47 13.09 -4.80
N LEU A 9 -5.47 13.70 -5.46
CA LEU A 9 -4.77 14.88 -4.97
C LEU A 9 -5.62 16.16 -5.12
N SER A 10 -6.48 16.22 -6.14
CA SER A 10 -7.36 17.37 -6.36
C SER A 10 -8.37 17.57 -5.23
N GLN A 11 -8.88 16.49 -4.63
CA GLN A 11 -9.86 16.57 -3.55
C GLN A 11 -9.31 17.26 -2.28
N PRO A 12 -8.17 16.83 -1.68
CA PRO A 12 -7.63 17.48 -0.50
C PRO A 12 -7.17 18.93 -0.79
N LEU A 13 -6.69 19.23 -2.00
CA LEU A 13 -6.35 20.59 -2.38
C LEU A 13 -7.57 21.50 -2.44
N THR A 14 -8.69 21.02 -3.01
CA THR A 14 -9.95 21.76 -3.01
C THR A 14 -10.47 21.96 -1.59
N SER A 15 -10.44 20.92 -0.75
CA SER A 15 -10.86 21.00 0.65
C SER A 15 -9.98 21.99 1.46
N LEU A 16 -8.66 21.94 1.23
CA LEU A 16 -7.71 22.90 1.84
C LEU A 16 -8.04 24.32 1.46
N ARG A 17 -8.26 24.58 0.15
CA ARG A 17 -8.64 25.89 -0.36
C ARG A 17 -9.94 26.40 0.28
N CYS A 18 -11.01 25.57 0.30
CA CYS A 18 -12.26 25.93 0.93
C CYS A 18 -12.11 26.23 2.44
N SER A 19 -11.31 25.44 3.17
CA SER A 19 -11.05 25.69 4.59
C SER A 19 -10.33 27.02 4.82
N LEU A 20 -9.39 27.40 3.94
CA LEU A 20 -8.69 28.68 4.02
C LEU A 20 -9.59 29.85 3.63
N GLU A 21 -10.42 29.71 2.60
CA GLU A 21 -11.40 30.74 2.17
C GLU A 21 -12.40 31.01 3.30
N LEU A 22 -12.97 29.96 3.93
CA LEU A 22 -13.87 30.11 5.07
C LEU A 22 -13.20 30.80 6.27
N SER A 23 -11.90 30.53 6.52
CA SER A 23 -11.17 31.17 7.62
C SER A 23 -10.95 32.67 7.39
N LEU A 24 -10.99 33.13 6.14
CA LEU A 24 -10.84 34.56 5.78
C LEU A 24 -12.17 35.33 5.88
N GLU A 25 -13.31 34.65 5.81
CA GLU A 25 -14.65 35.25 5.82
C GLU A 25 -15.24 35.38 7.22
N LEU A 26 -14.64 34.80 8.26
CA LEU A 26 -15.16 34.82 9.65
C LEU A 26 -14.99 36.18 10.33
N SER A 27 -16.02 36.59 11.05
CA SER A 27 -15.99 37.83 11.85
C SER A 27 -15.18 37.64 13.15
N PRO A 28 -14.65 38.75 13.76
CA PRO A 28 -13.70 38.66 14.88
C PRO A 28 -14.23 38.02 16.17
N GLU A 29 -15.54 37.88 16.33
CA GLU A 29 -16.18 37.40 17.58
C GLU A 29 -16.38 35.88 17.65
N GLU A 30 -16.38 35.18 16.48
CA GLU A 30 -16.53 33.71 16.40
C GLU A 30 -15.19 32.98 16.26
N VAL A 31 -14.09 33.71 16.36
CA VAL A 31 -12.80 33.40 15.74
C VAL A 31 -11.99 32.30 16.41
N ALA A 32 -12.04 32.12 17.74
CA ALA A 32 -11.01 31.30 18.38
C ALA A 32 -11.16 29.78 18.17
N GLU A 33 -12.34 29.22 18.45
CA GLU A 33 -12.54 27.76 18.32
C GLU A 33 -12.68 27.32 16.86
N GLN A 34 -13.39 28.12 16.06
CA GLN A 34 -13.64 27.82 14.66
C GLN A 34 -12.38 27.96 13.81
N GLN A 35 -11.52 28.94 14.14
CA GLN A 35 -10.22 29.13 13.52
C GLN A 35 -9.24 27.97 13.85
N GLN A 36 -9.26 27.50 15.10
CA GLN A 36 -8.43 26.34 15.50
C GLN A 36 -8.86 25.05 14.78
N ALA A 37 -10.17 24.81 14.67
CA ALA A 37 -10.71 23.68 13.92
C ALA A 37 -10.35 23.76 12.43
N SER A 38 -10.44 24.96 11.83
CA SER A 38 -10.10 25.19 10.43
C SER A 38 -8.62 24.99 10.15
N VAL A 39 -7.73 25.47 11.02
CA VAL A 39 -6.29 25.26 10.94
C VAL A 39 -5.95 23.77 11.08
N ALA A 40 -6.57 23.06 12.03
CA ALA A 40 -6.37 21.63 12.20
C ALA A 40 -6.81 20.83 10.95
N ALA A 41 -7.95 21.19 10.36
CA ALA A 41 -8.41 20.60 9.11
C ALA A 41 -7.44 20.88 7.94
N ALA A 42 -6.95 22.12 7.82
CA ALA A 42 -5.96 22.49 6.82
C ALA A 42 -4.65 21.72 6.96
N LEU A 43 -4.14 21.57 8.18
CA LEU A 43 -2.96 20.75 8.47
C LEU A 43 -3.17 19.29 8.05
N GLN A 44 -4.31 18.70 8.40
CA GLN A 44 -4.63 17.32 8.03
C GLN A 44 -4.68 17.14 6.50
N GLN A 45 -5.24 18.11 5.76
CA GLN A 45 -5.25 18.05 4.29
C GLN A 45 -3.84 18.21 3.70
N THR A 46 -3.02 19.07 4.31
CA THR A 46 -1.62 19.25 3.90
C THR A 46 -0.82 17.96 4.07
N GLU A 47 -0.95 17.27 5.20
CA GLU A 47 -0.33 15.97 5.43
C GLU A 47 -0.76 14.91 4.41
N ARG A 48 -2.05 14.90 4.03
CA ARG A 48 -2.56 14.03 2.96
C ARG A 48 -1.91 14.33 1.62
N VAL A 49 -1.78 15.61 1.25
CA VAL A 49 -1.12 16.03 0.00
C VAL A 49 0.35 15.60 -0.01
N ILE A 50 1.07 15.82 1.08
CA ILE A 50 2.46 15.39 1.23
C ILE A 50 2.57 13.87 1.05
N GLY A 51 1.71 13.10 1.71
CA GLY A 51 1.69 11.63 1.59
C GLY A 51 1.41 11.16 0.15
N MET A 52 0.53 11.83 -0.58
CA MET A 52 0.27 11.51 -2.00
C MET A 52 1.46 11.85 -2.90
N ILE A 53 2.14 12.99 -2.67
CA ILE A 53 3.36 13.35 -3.41
C ILE A 53 4.46 12.31 -3.17
N GLN A 54 4.61 11.83 -1.94
CA GLN A 54 5.55 10.76 -1.62
C GLN A 54 5.22 9.48 -2.39
N LEU A 55 3.96 9.05 -2.39
CA LEU A 55 3.52 7.88 -3.16
C LEU A 55 3.75 8.04 -4.67
N MET A 56 3.56 9.24 -5.22
CA MET A 56 3.87 9.51 -6.63
C MET A 56 5.37 9.34 -6.91
N ARG A 57 6.24 9.85 -6.05
CA ARG A 57 7.69 9.66 -6.19
C ARG A 57 8.07 8.19 -6.13
N GLU A 58 7.56 7.47 -5.13
CA GLU A 58 7.81 6.03 -4.98
C GLU A 58 7.30 5.23 -6.19
N TYR A 59 6.15 5.61 -6.76
CA TYR A 59 5.63 5.00 -7.98
C TYR A 59 6.57 5.24 -9.17
N LEU A 60 7.02 6.47 -9.38
CA LEU A 60 7.95 6.81 -10.45
C LEU A 60 9.32 6.12 -10.26
N ASP A 61 9.81 6.05 -9.02
CA ASP A 61 11.03 5.33 -8.70
C ASP A 61 10.89 3.82 -8.92
N ALA A 62 9.71 3.27 -8.68
CA ALA A 62 9.43 1.85 -8.93
C ALA A 62 9.39 1.50 -10.43
N GLU A 63 9.05 2.45 -11.30
CA GLU A 63 9.09 2.30 -12.76
C GLU A 63 10.54 2.19 -13.29
N GLN A 64 11.51 2.74 -12.57
CA GLN A 64 12.91 2.69 -12.99
C GLN A 64 13.54 1.33 -12.63
N PRO A 65 14.28 0.71 -13.55
CA PRO A 65 15.04 -0.48 -13.22
C PRO A 65 16.02 -0.17 -12.10
N GLY A 66 16.17 -1.11 -11.17
CA GLY A 66 17.17 -0.98 -10.10
C GLY A 66 18.59 -1.05 -10.66
N PRO A 67 19.60 -0.54 -9.93
CA PRO A 67 20.99 -0.68 -10.32
C PRO A 67 21.35 -2.18 -10.40
N GLU A 68 21.94 -2.59 -11.51
CA GLU A 68 22.25 -3.99 -11.83
C GLU A 68 23.17 -4.70 -10.82
N ALA A 69 23.95 -3.92 -10.07
CA ALA A 69 24.94 -4.43 -9.12
C ALA A 69 24.40 -4.72 -7.71
N CYS A 70 23.13 -4.45 -7.42
CA CYS A 70 22.57 -4.68 -6.08
C CYS A 70 22.05 -6.12 -5.95
N SER A 71 22.42 -6.76 -4.83
CA SER A 71 21.90 -8.07 -4.45
C SER A 71 21.57 -8.06 -2.96
N THR A 72 20.31 -8.20 -2.62
CA THR A 72 19.81 -8.13 -1.24
C THR A 72 19.23 -9.46 -0.82
N LEU A 73 19.67 -9.99 0.32
CA LEU A 73 19.12 -11.22 0.89
C LEU A 73 17.67 -10.98 1.35
N LEU A 74 16.76 -11.86 0.93
CA LEU A 74 15.33 -11.71 1.24
C LEU A 74 15.01 -11.92 2.73
N ALA A 75 15.56 -12.97 3.34
CA ALA A 75 15.19 -13.38 4.69
C ALA A 75 15.43 -12.30 5.77
N PRO A 76 16.58 -11.59 5.80
CA PRO A 76 16.80 -10.47 6.73
C PRO A 76 15.78 -9.35 6.55
N VAL A 77 15.46 -8.99 5.30
CA VAL A 77 14.52 -7.91 5.00
C VAL A 77 13.10 -8.29 5.45
N VAL A 78 12.63 -9.50 5.16
CA VAL A 78 11.34 -10.01 5.63
C VAL A 78 11.24 -9.94 7.15
N ARG A 79 12.30 -10.40 7.85
CA ARG A 79 12.35 -10.37 9.32
C ARG A 79 12.26 -8.95 9.86
N SER A 80 13.07 -8.04 9.35
CA SER A 80 13.06 -6.62 9.75
C SER A 80 11.68 -5.96 9.52
N VAL A 81 11.00 -6.28 8.42
CA VAL A 81 9.67 -5.73 8.15
C VAL A 81 8.65 -6.30 9.15
N ILE A 82 8.68 -7.59 9.46
CA ILE A 82 7.79 -8.19 10.45
C ILE A 82 8.01 -7.58 11.84
N GLU A 83 9.26 -7.40 12.25
CA GLU A 83 9.60 -6.75 13.52
C GLU A 83 9.02 -5.33 13.59
N ALA A 84 9.17 -4.54 12.53
CA ALA A 84 8.60 -3.19 12.45
C ALA A 84 7.05 -3.18 12.53
N PHE A 85 6.39 -4.18 11.96
CA PHE A 85 4.92 -4.27 12.00
C PHE A 85 4.37 -4.94 13.26
N SER A 86 5.20 -5.60 14.07
CA SER A 86 4.75 -6.34 15.25
C SER A 86 4.01 -5.48 16.26
N SER A 87 4.48 -4.24 16.50
CA SER A 87 3.81 -3.30 17.41
C SER A 87 2.47 -2.82 16.87
N ILE A 88 2.40 -2.50 15.58
CA ILE A 88 1.16 -2.06 14.91
C ILE A 88 0.13 -3.19 14.90
N ALA A 89 0.55 -4.40 14.57
CA ALA A 89 -0.28 -5.58 14.57
C ALA A 89 -0.80 -5.92 15.99
N ALA A 90 0.05 -5.77 17.01
CA ALA A 90 -0.30 -6.03 18.40
C ALA A 90 -1.41 -5.10 18.91
N VAL A 91 -1.43 -3.81 18.52
CA VAL A 91 -2.50 -2.87 18.86
C VAL A 91 -3.88 -3.38 18.38
N ARG A 92 -3.90 -4.08 17.24
CA ARG A 92 -5.12 -4.72 16.69
C ARG A 92 -5.32 -6.16 17.16
N GLY A 93 -4.46 -6.67 18.06
CA GLY A 93 -4.45 -8.06 18.50
C GLY A 93 -4.03 -9.05 17.41
N ILE A 94 -3.50 -8.60 16.28
CA ILE A 94 -3.11 -9.47 15.16
C ILE A 94 -1.75 -10.10 15.46
N ARG A 95 -1.64 -11.41 15.28
CA ARG A 95 -0.39 -12.16 15.48
C ARG A 95 0.32 -12.37 14.16
N LEU A 96 1.53 -11.79 14.03
CA LEU A 96 2.42 -12.03 12.90
C LEU A 96 3.39 -13.16 13.24
N ARG A 97 3.56 -14.13 12.33
CA ARG A 97 4.49 -15.25 12.51
C ARG A 97 5.28 -15.49 11.23
N LEU A 98 6.61 -15.52 11.34
CA LEU A 98 7.51 -15.97 10.27
C LEU A 98 7.91 -17.41 10.53
N VAL A 99 7.80 -18.25 9.51
CA VAL A 99 8.20 -19.66 9.54
C VAL A 99 9.15 -19.93 8.38
N GLY A 100 10.26 -20.57 8.66
CA GLY A 100 11.27 -20.91 7.65
C GLY A 100 12.26 -19.79 7.36
N THR A 101 13.14 -20.04 6.41
CA THR A 101 14.16 -19.11 5.92
C THR A 101 14.58 -19.51 4.50
N CYS A 102 15.30 -18.61 3.81
CA CYS A 102 15.94 -18.90 2.53
C CYS A 102 17.25 -18.12 2.39
N LEU A 103 18.11 -18.56 1.50
CA LEU A 103 19.35 -17.86 1.11
C LEU A 103 19.18 -17.06 -0.17
N ALA A 104 17.97 -16.98 -0.70
CA ALA A 104 17.70 -16.25 -1.93
C ALA A 104 18.03 -14.78 -1.81
N ALA A 105 18.67 -14.26 -2.83
CA ALA A 105 18.96 -12.84 -2.98
C ALA A 105 18.20 -12.28 -4.18
N MET A 106 17.72 -11.06 -4.05
CA MET A 106 17.00 -10.33 -5.08
C MET A 106 17.86 -9.19 -5.65
N PRO A 107 17.84 -8.97 -6.97
CA PRO A 107 18.56 -7.87 -7.60
C PRO A 107 17.79 -6.55 -7.40
N ALA A 108 17.71 -6.11 -6.17
CA ALA A 108 17.06 -4.85 -5.81
C ALA A 108 17.77 -4.23 -4.60
N PRO A 109 17.83 -2.90 -4.50
CA PRO A 109 18.28 -2.23 -3.30
C PRO A 109 17.40 -2.61 -2.11
N GLU A 110 18.02 -2.81 -0.94
CA GLU A 110 17.32 -3.21 0.27
C GLU A 110 16.15 -2.28 0.60
N ALA A 111 16.32 -0.98 0.44
CA ALA A 111 15.29 0.00 0.71
C ALA A 111 14.03 -0.21 -0.15
N ARG A 112 14.20 -0.49 -1.45
CA ARG A 112 13.07 -0.77 -2.36
C ARG A 112 12.37 -2.08 -2.01
N LEU A 113 13.15 -3.13 -1.72
CA LEU A 113 12.60 -4.43 -1.33
C LEU A 113 11.83 -4.31 0.00
N ARG A 114 12.40 -3.59 0.97
CA ARG A 114 11.76 -3.30 2.25
C ARG A 114 10.44 -2.55 2.06
N LEU A 115 10.43 -1.49 1.25
CA LEU A 115 9.22 -0.72 0.93
C LEU A 115 8.12 -1.59 0.32
N ALA A 116 8.46 -2.39 -0.68
CA ALA A 116 7.50 -3.30 -1.33
C ALA A 116 6.89 -4.30 -0.34
N LEU A 117 7.71 -4.93 0.50
CA LEU A 117 7.24 -5.85 1.53
C LEU A 117 6.41 -5.15 2.61
N GLN A 118 6.77 -3.92 3.00
CA GLN A 118 5.98 -3.11 3.94
C GLN A 118 4.58 -2.85 3.39
N TYR A 119 4.44 -2.48 2.13
CA TYR A 119 3.13 -2.25 1.52
C TYR A 119 2.27 -3.51 1.44
N LEU A 120 2.88 -4.65 1.10
CA LEU A 120 2.17 -5.93 1.07
C LEU A 120 1.71 -6.36 2.46
N ILE A 121 2.57 -6.28 3.47
CA ILE A 121 2.26 -6.70 4.83
C ILE A 121 1.26 -5.73 5.47
N ALA A 122 1.40 -4.41 5.27
CA ALA A 122 0.44 -3.42 5.74
C ALA A 122 -0.96 -3.71 5.20
N ALA A 123 -1.08 -3.90 3.88
CA ALA A 123 -2.36 -4.18 3.24
C ALA A 123 -3.00 -5.49 3.74
N LEU A 124 -2.18 -6.50 4.05
CA LEU A 124 -2.66 -7.77 4.59
C LEU A 124 -3.11 -7.62 6.06
N VAL A 125 -2.34 -6.94 6.89
CA VAL A 125 -2.70 -6.66 8.30
C VAL A 125 -3.98 -5.83 8.37
N GLU A 126 -4.13 -4.82 7.50
CA GLU A 126 -5.36 -4.02 7.40
C GLU A 126 -6.60 -4.85 7.04
N ALA A 127 -6.42 -5.89 6.22
CA ALA A 127 -7.51 -6.76 5.79
C ALA A 127 -7.94 -7.79 6.86
N GLN A 128 -7.10 -8.05 7.87
CA GLN A 128 -7.44 -9.03 8.91
C GLN A 128 -8.44 -8.48 9.93
N PRO A 129 -9.29 -9.36 10.49
CA PRO A 129 -10.11 -9.01 11.66
C PRO A 129 -9.23 -8.77 12.89
N ALA A 130 -9.75 -8.03 13.86
CA ALA A 130 -9.09 -7.89 15.15
C ALA A 130 -8.90 -9.28 15.80
N GLY A 131 -7.74 -9.51 16.37
CA GLY A 131 -7.37 -10.81 16.96
C GLY A 131 -6.90 -11.87 15.94
N GLY A 132 -6.90 -11.55 14.65
CA GLY A 132 -6.53 -12.47 13.57
C GLY A 132 -5.07 -12.90 13.57
N ARG A 133 -4.74 -13.77 12.62
CA ARG A 133 -3.37 -14.30 12.46
C ARG A 133 -2.91 -14.11 11.02
N VAL A 134 -1.63 -13.74 10.87
CA VAL A 134 -0.93 -13.70 9.58
C VAL A 134 0.33 -14.55 9.70
N THR A 135 0.47 -15.53 8.83
CA THR A 135 1.63 -16.43 8.79
C THR A 135 2.39 -16.20 7.50
N LEU A 136 3.68 -15.96 7.62
CA LEU A 136 4.61 -15.83 6.50
C LEU A 136 5.45 -17.12 6.44
N LEU A 137 5.36 -17.84 5.34
CA LEU A 137 6.11 -19.06 5.08
C LEU A 137 7.20 -18.75 4.06
N LEU A 138 8.45 -18.77 4.50
CA LEU A 138 9.61 -18.51 3.66
C LEU A 138 10.40 -19.78 3.45
N GLY A 139 10.60 -20.18 2.22
CA GLY A 139 11.29 -21.42 1.88
C GLY A 139 11.92 -21.42 0.51
N GLU A 140 12.70 -22.45 0.24
CA GLU A 140 13.30 -22.72 -1.05
C GLU A 140 12.61 -23.90 -1.73
N GLY A 141 12.33 -23.75 -3.02
CA GLY A 141 11.79 -24.79 -3.88
C GLY A 141 12.70 -25.08 -5.07
N PRO A 142 12.36 -26.04 -5.89
CA PRO A 142 13.18 -26.41 -7.08
C PRO A 142 13.29 -25.26 -8.08
N ALA A 143 12.28 -24.39 -8.17
CA ALA A 143 12.24 -23.23 -9.08
C ALA A 143 12.84 -21.94 -8.47
N GLY A 144 13.23 -21.95 -7.20
CA GLY A 144 13.73 -20.77 -6.48
C GLY A 144 13.12 -20.61 -5.10
N ALA A 145 13.21 -19.40 -4.52
CA ALA A 145 12.62 -19.14 -3.23
C ALA A 145 11.13 -18.72 -3.35
N VAL A 146 10.39 -19.05 -2.31
CA VAL A 146 8.96 -18.71 -2.21
C VAL A 146 8.69 -18.09 -0.86
N LEU A 147 8.09 -16.90 -0.87
CA LEU A 147 7.45 -16.30 0.30
C LEU A 147 5.94 -16.39 0.10
N ARG A 148 5.30 -17.24 0.90
CA ARG A 148 3.86 -17.38 0.95
C ARG A 148 3.34 -16.67 2.19
N VAL A 149 2.31 -15.86 2.04
CA VAL A 149 1.71 -15.14 3.16
C VAL A 149 0.23 -15.51 3.23
N GLU A 150 -0.18 -15.94 4.40
CA GLU A 150 -1.52 -16.44 4.68
C GLU A 150 -2.15 -15.64 5.82
N GLY A 151 -3.39 -15.21 5.63
CA GLY A 151 -4.22 -14.57 6.64
C GLY A 151 -5.51 -15.35 6.85
N GLU A 152 -6.24 -15.08 7.93
CA GLU A 152 -7.54 -15.72 8.21
C GLU A 152 -8.64 -15.22 7.25
N ARG A 153 -8.54 -13.97 6.79
CA ARG A 153 -9.45 -13.41 5.80
C ARG A 153 -8.73 -13.31 4.46
N GLY A 154 -9.43 -13.72 3.40
CA GLY A 154 -8.92 -13.64 2.03
C GLY A 154 -8.49 -12.24 1.66
N PHE A 155 -7.30 -12.13 1.08
CA PHE A 155 -6.79 -10.92 0.49
C PHE A 155 -7.02 -11.02 -1.03
N ARG A 156 -8.04 -10.31 -1.51
CA ARG A 156 -8.24 -10.16 -2.95
C ARG A 156 -7.48 -8.94 -3.45
N GLU A 157 -6.84 -9.09 -4.59
CA GLU A 157 -6.37 -7.94 -5.34
C GLU A 157 -7.55 -6.99 -5.57
N PRO A 158 -7.43 -5.70 -5.22
CA PRO A 158 -8.47 -4.76 -5.60
C PRO A 158 -8.56 -4.80 -7.12
N ASN A 159 -9.73 -5.20 -7.64
CA ASN A 159 -9.97 -5.28 -9.07
C ASN A 159 -9.50 -4.00 -9.75
N VAL A 160 -8.51 -4.13 -10.63
CA VAL A 160 -8.06 -3.08 -11.56
C VAL A 160 -9.04 -2.99 -12.73
N HIS A 161 -10.33 -3.21 -12.48
CA HIS A 161 -11.32 -2.76 -13.43
C HIS A 161 -11.32 -1.24 -13.33
N GLU A 162 -10.83 -0.60 -14.37
CA GLU A 162 -11.11 0.81 -14.64
C GLU A 162 -12.60 1.01 -14.36
N PRO A 163 -12.96 1.99 -13.50
CA PRO A 163 -14.35 2.33 -13.32
C PRO A 163 -14.87 2.65 -14.72
N SER A 164 -15.80 1.85 -15.21
CA SER A 164 -16.47 2.10 -16.48
C SER A 164 -16.96 3.54 -16.43
N PHE A 165 -16.81 4.29 -17.51
CA PHE A 165 -17.36 5.65 -17.64
C PHE A 165 -18.81 5.74 -17.18
N HIS A 166 -19.56 4.64 -17.25
CA HIS A 166 -20.93 4.48 -16.76
C HIS A 166 -21.07 4.58 -15.23
N ASP A 167 -20.10 4.12 -14.46
CA ASP A 167 -20.15 4.21 -12.99
C ASP A 167 -19.84 5.64 -12.48
N MET A 168 -19.09 6.41 -13.27
CA MET A 168 -18.85 7.83 -13.00
C MET A 168 -20.08 8.71 -13.28
N GLU A 169 -20.86 8.41 -14.34
CA GLU A 169 -22.09 9.16 -14.65
C GLU A 169 -23.19 8.93 -13.59
N GLN A 170 -23.33 7.71 -13.09
CA GLN A 170 -24.31 7.41 -12.03
C GLN A 170 -23.95 8.05 -10.69
N SER A 171 -22.65 8.30 -10.42
CA SER A 171 -22.21 8.98 -9.19
C SER A 171 -22.40 10.52 -9.27
N ALA A 172 -22.40 11.09 -10.47
CA ALA A 172 -22.57 12.52 -10.69
C ALA A 172 -24.03 12.97 -10.60
N THR A 173 -24.99 12.07 -10.81
CA THR A 173 -26.45 12.36 -10.80
C THR A 173 -27.10 12.27 -9.42
N ARG A 174 -26.37 11.91 -8.35
CA ARG A 174 -26.91 11.88 -7.00
C ARG A 174 -26.96 13.30 -6.38
N PRO A 175 -28.10 13.76 -5.86
CA PRO A 175 -28.22 15.08 -5.26
C PRO A 175 -27.28 15.23 -4.05
N PRO A 176 -26.73 16.44 -3.81
CA PRO A 176 -25.66 16.69 -2.81
C PRO A 176 -26.05 16.42 -1.35
N THR A 177 -27.33 16.26 -1.04
CA THR A 177 -27.86 16.03 0.31
C THR A 177 -27.68 14.60 0.84
N GLN A 178 -27.14 13.65 0.04
CA GLN A 178 -26.95 12.26 0.45
C GLN A 178 -25.48 11.78 0.37
N ARG A 179 -24.51 12.70 0.37
CA ARG A 179 -23.10 12.33 0.45
C ARG A 179 -22.73 12.05 1.90
N ASP A 180 -22.75 10.79 2.29
CA ASP A 180 -22.19 10.35 3.56
C ASP A 180 -20.70 10.75 3.62
N PRO A 181 -20.27 11.53 4.62
CA PRO A 181 -18.85 11.91 4.75
C PRO A 181 -17.94 10.69 4.94
N THR A 182 -18.47 9.57 5.43
CA THR A 182 -17.79 8.27 5.55
C THR A 182 -17.47 7.61 4.21
N GLY A 183 -18.30 7.82 3.17
CA GLY A 183 -18.08 7.23 1.84
C GLY A 183 -16.86 7.79 1.12
N ALA A 184 -16.62 9.10 1.22
CA ALA A 184 -15.47 9.76 0.60
C ALA A 184 -14.13 9.30 1.21
N THR A 185 -14.11 9.09 2.53
CA THR A 185 -12.91 8.60 3.26
C THR A 185 -12.58 7.15 2.87
N SER A 186 -13.60 6.30 2.73
CA SER A 186 -13.43 4.89 2.33
C SER A 186 -12.88 4.76 0.90
N ALA A 187 -13.39 5.55 -0.05
CA ALA A 187 -12.91 5.55 -1.43
C ALA A 187 -11.44 6.00 -1.54
N SER A 188 -11.04 7.03 -0.80
CA SER A 188 -9.66 7.50 -0.75
C SER A 188 -8.71 6.46 -0.18
N LEU A 189 -9.08 5.78 0.89
CA LEU A 189 -8.27 4.70 1.50
C LEU A 189 -8.09 3.52 0.54
N SER A 190 -9.14 3.16 -0.21
CA SER A 190 -9.06 2.09 -1.22
C SER A 190 -8.10 2.44 -2.36
N THR A 191 -8.09 3.69 -2.79
CA THR A 191 -7.18 4.18 -3.84
C THR A 191 -5.72 4.16 -3.38
N LEU A 192 -5.42 4.68 -2.19
CA LEU A 192 -4.06 4.66 -1.62
C LEU A 192 -3.53 3.22 -1.48
N ARG A 193 -4.39 2.30 -1.03
CA ARG A 193 -4.04 0.87 -0.93
C ARG A 193 -3.71 0.29 -2.31
N ARG A 194 -4.51 0.56 -3.34
CA ARG A 194 -4.24 0.10 -4.71
C ARG A 194 -2.90 0.61 -5.24
N VAL A 195 -2.61 1.89 -5.02
CA VAL A 195 -1.33 2.48 -5.44
C VAL A 195 -0.15 1.82 -4.75
N ARG A 196 -0.20 1.64 -3.42
CA ARG A 196 0.86 0.96 -2.66
C ARG A 196 1.10 -0.46 -3.15
N LEU A 197 0.03 -1.20 -3.46
CA LEU A 197 0.14 -2.54 -4.02
C LEU A 197 0.73 -2.54 -5.44
N ALA A 198 0.37 -1.55 -6.27
CA ALA A 198 0.97 -1.38 -7.60
C ALA A 198 2.47 -1.08 -7.52
N ILE A 199 2.90 -0.21 -6.59
CA ILE A 199 4.32 0.07 -6.31
C ILE A 199 5.04 -1.22 -5.90
N ALA A 200 4.47 -1.95 -4.92
CA ALA A 200 5.05 -3.19 -4.43
C ALA A 200 5.22 -4.22 -5.56
N ARG A 201 4.17 -4.41 -6.37
CA ARG A 201 4.22 -5.31 -7.52
C ARG A 201 5.33 -4.91 -8.48
N ARG A 202 5.38 -3.63 -8.87
CA ARG A 202 6.35 -3.14 -9.85
C ARG A 202 7.80 -3.31 -9.37
N VAL A 203 8.08 -2.98 -8.12
CA VAL A 203 9.41 -3.18 -7.52
C VAL A 203 9.83 -4.65 -7.56
N LEU A 204 8.93 -5.57 -7.21
CA LEU A 204 9.21 -6.99 -7.17
C LEU A 204 9.36 -7.59 -8.56
N GLU A 205 8.53 -7.19 -9.53
CA GLU A 205 8.63 -7.60 -10.94
C GLU A 205 9.93 -7.10 -11.56
N ASN A 206 10.34 -5.86 -11.33
CA ASN A 206 11.62 -5.31 -11.78
C ASN A 206 12.81 -6.03 -11.14
N ALA A 207 12.63 -6.63 -9.97
CA ALA A 207 13.60 -7.50 -9.33
C ALA A 207 13.52 -8.97 -9.83
N GLY A 208 12.71 -9.25 -10.85
CA GLY A 208 12.56 -10.57 -11.45
C GLY A 208 11.69 -11.55 -10.66
N ALA A 209 10.99 -11.10 -9.64
CA ALA A 209 10.05 -11.92 -8.89
C ALA A 209 8.64 -11.87 -9.49
N SER A 210 7.83 -12.91 -9.26
CA SER A 210 6.41 -12.91 -9.60
C SER A 210 5.56 -12.83 -8.34
N LEU A 211 4.56 -11.94 -8.33
CA LEU A 211 3.63 -11.74 -7.24
C LEU A 211 2.22 -12.16 -7.66
N VAL A 212 1.62 -13.09 -6.93
CA VAL A 212 0.25 -13.58 -7.16
C VAL A 212 -0.58 -13.33 -5.91
N PHE A 213 -1.74 -12.69 -6.08
CA PHE A 213 -2.73 -12.48 -5.02
C PHE A 213 -3.89 -13.46 -5.18
N GLY A 214 -4.53 -13.80 -4.06
CA GLY A 214 -5.79 -14.52 -4.03
C GLY A 214 -5.67 -16.03 -4.07
N ASP A 215 -6.79 -16.66 -4.33
CA ASP A 215 -7.05 -18.11 -4.26
C ASP A 215 -6.35 -18.87 -5.40
N GLY A 216 -5.02 -18.79 -5.45
CA GLY A 216 -4.27 -19.78 -6.22
C GLY A 216 -4.46 -21.14 -5.60
N ASP A 217 -4.43 -22.19 -6.38
CA ASP A 217 -4.68 -23.63 -6.23
C ASP A 217 -4.67 -24.29 -4.83
N VAL A 218 -4.40 -23.59 -3.76
CA VAL A 218 -4.33 -24.11 -2.38
C VAL A 218 -4.78 -23.02 -1.39
N GLY A 219 -6.04 -22.66 -1.34
CA GLY A 219 -6.68 -22.00 -0.18
C GLY A 219 -5.91 -20.84 0.50
N ALA A 220 -4.97 -20.20 -0.19
CA ALA A 220 -4.13 -19.16 0.38
C ALA A 220 -4.89 -17.84 0.41
N THR A 221 -5.21 -17.40 1.61
CA THR A 221 -5.92 -16.14 1.89
C THR A 221 -4.99 -14.91 1.90
N GLY A 222 -3.96 -14.89 1.05
CA GLY A 222 -2.95 -13.84 1.06
C GLY A 222 -2.28 -13.60 -0.29
N PHE A 223 -0.97 -13.68 -0.33
CA PHE A 223 -0.20 -13.59 -1.58
C PHE A 223 0.97 -14.58 -1.60
N VAL A 224 1.44 -14.88 -2.80
CA VAL A 224 2.63 -15.70 -3.04
C VAL A 224 3.62 -14.90 -3.88
N LEU A 225 4.81 -14.71 -3.33
CA LEU A 225 5.97 -14.13 -4.04
C LEU A 225 6.91 -15.27 -4.41
N ARG A 226 7.15 -15.45 -5.71
CA ARG A 226 8.10 -16.42 -6.25
C ARG A 226 9.30 -15.70 -6.79
N ILE A 227 10.49 -16.13 -6.36
CA ILE A 227 11.78 -15.57 -6.75
C ILE A 227 12.51 -16.65 -7.50
N PRO A 228 12.72 -16.51 -8.82
CA PRO A 228 13.38 -17.51 -9.62
C PRO A 228 14.84 -17.72 -9.14
N ARG A 229 15.29 -18.94 -9.18
CA ARG A 229 16.70 -19.26 -8.92
C ARG A 229 17.55 -18.60 -10.01
N ARG A 230 18.41 -17.66 -9.64
CA ARG A 230 19.44 -17.22 -10.59
C ARG A 230 20.34 -18.42 -10.85
N VAL A 231 20.29 -18.95 -12.05
CA VAL A 231 21.33 -19.86 -12.54
C VAL A 231 22.59 -19.02 -12.51
N GLY A 232 23.49 -19.34 -11.58
CA GLY A 232 24.72 -18.60 -11.37
C GLY A 232 25.43 -18.41 -12.71
N ALA A 233 25.88 -17.19 -12.95
CA ALA A 233 26.97 -16.99 -13.88
C ALA A 233 28.09 -17.95 -13.39
N SER A 234 28.30 -19.02 -14.13
CA SER A 234 29.44 -19.90 -13.93
C SER A 234 30.65 -19.01 -13.79
N ALA A 235 31.33 -19.10 -12.65
CA ALA A 235 32.68 -18.60 -12.53
C ALA A 235 33.51 -19.26 -13.64
N GLY A 236 33.81 -18.50 -14.68
CA GLY A 236 34.85 -18.82 -15.65
C GLY A 236 36.13 -18.20 -15.16
#